data_92d3449d9f919f43c9c24442389db9d1
#
_entry.id   92d3449d9f919f43c9c24442389db9d1
#
_cell.length_a   1.000
_cell.length_b   1.000
_cell.length_c   1.000
_cell.angle_alpha   90.00
_cell.angle_beta   90.00
_cell.angle_gamma   90.00
#
_symmetry.space_group_name_H-M   'P 1'
#
loop_
_entity.id
_entity.type
_entity.pdbx_description
1 polymer ?
#
loop_
_entity_poly.entity_id
_entity_poly.type
_entity_poly.pdbx_seq_one_letter_code
_entity_poly.pdbx_strand_id
1 'polypeptide(L)'
;MATDRPVWQPPAVGTRATWTRTITADDVASYAAITGDRNPLHFDEAYAAARRPGRLIVHGGLTTGLFNALVAMELPGPGSVFLHQEWDYPAPAYVGDTVTAEAEVIESRADKPITKLRCVARRQDGTEVLRGECVVYTMLPE
;
A
#
# COMPACT_ATOMS: atom_id res chain seq x y z
N MET A 1 -21.43 6.27 36.20
CA MET A 1 -21.48 6.66 34.79
C MET A 1 -20.61 5.71 34.02
N ALA A 2 -21.19 4.91 33.14
CA ALA A 2 -20.41 4.13 32.19
C ALA A 2 -19.72 5.12 31.24
N THR A 3 -18.37 5.18 31.29
CA THR A 3 -17.63 5.88 30.27
C THR A 3 -17.86 5.12 28.98
N ASP A 4 -18.51 5.75 28.02
CA ASP A 4 -18.77 5.21 26.69
C ASP A 4 -17.41 5.11 25.97
N ARG A 5 -16.65 4.04 26.30
CA ARG A 5 -15.41 3.76 25.57
C ARG A 5 -15.79 3.32 24.18
N PRO A 6 -15.16 3.89 23.15
CA PRO A 6 -15.44 3.42 21.79
C PRO A 6 -15.17 1.92 21.72
N VAL A 7 -16.21 1.18 21.45
CA VAL A 7 -16.14 -0.28 21.31
C VAL A 7 -15.61 -0.59 19.92
N TRP A 8 -14.67 -1.54 19.84
CA TRP A 8 -14.21 -2.06 18.55
C TRP A 8 -15.39 -2.55 17.71
N GLN A 9 -15.47 -2.01 16.51
CA GLN A 9 -16.44 -2.43 15.51
C GLN A 9 -15.68 -3.04 14.33
N PRO A 10 -15.59 -4.38 14.25
CA PRO A 10 -14.88 -5.03 13.17
C PRO A 10 -15.51 -4.70 11.82
N PRO A 11 -14.72 -4.30 10.82
CA PRO A 11 -15.25 -4.12 9.47
C PRO A 11 -15.75 -5.47 8.93
N ALA A 12 -16.84 -5.43 8.19
CA ALA A 12 -17.43 -6.65 7.62
C ALA A 12 -16.49 -7.27 6.58
N VAL A 13 -16.39 -8.60 6.58
CA VAL A 13 -15.70 -9.37 5.52
C VAL A 13 -16.31 -9.00 4.18
N GLY A 14 -15.45 -8.76 3.17
CA GLY A 14 -15.85 -8.29 1.85
C GLY A 14 -15.85 -6.77 1.68
N THR A 15 -15.71 -6.01 2.78
CA THR A 15 -15.55 -4.54 2.68
C THR A 15 -14.28 -4.21 1.93
N ARG A 16 -14.36 -3.26 0.98
CA ARG A 16 -13.26 -2.83 0.12
C ARG A 16 -13.03 -1.33 0.22
N ALA A 17 -11.77 -0.95 0.01
CA ALA A 17 -11.37 0.44 -0.16
C ALA A 17 -10.26 0.54 -1.19
N THR A 18 -10.08 1.72 -1.76
CA THR A 18 -9.05 2.01 -2.76
C THR A 18 -8.29 3.28 -2.42
N TRP A 19 -7.06 3.33 -2.93
CA TRP A 19 -6.22 4.52 -2.88
C TRP A 19 -5.45 4.65 -4.18
N THR A 20 -5.65 5.75 -4.88
CA THR A 20 -5.07 5.95 -6.21
C THR A 20 -4.09 7.12 -6.19
N ARG A 21 -2.94 6.93 -6.87
CA ARG A 21 -1.95 7.99 -7.05
C ARG A 21 -1.26 7.85 -8.40
N THR A 22 -1.08 8.97 -9.09
CA THR A 22 -0.13 9.06 -10.20
C THR A 22 1.26 9.29 -9.61
N ILE A 23 2.17 8.37 -9.85
CA ILE A 23 3.51 8.39 -9.25
C ILE A 23 4.44 9.20 -10.15
N THR A 24 4.86 10.36 -9.67
CA THR A 24 5.69 11.30 -10.40
C THR A 24 7.19 11.07 -10.17
N ALA A 25 8.02 11.68 -11.01
CA ALA A 25 9.47 11.72 -10.79
C ALA A 25 9.83 12.38 -9.44
N ASP A 26 9.06 13.39 -9.01
CA ASP A 26 9.24 14.04 -7.71
C ASP A 26 8.94 13.08 -6.55
N ASP A 27 7.93 12.23 -6.68
CA ASP A 27 7.63 11.19 -5.69
C ASP A 27 8.81 10.22 -5.53
N VAL A 28 9.39 9.79 -6.65
CA VAL A 28 10.56 8.89 -6.67
C VAL A 28 11.77 9.56 -6.02
N ALA A 29 12.02 10.84 -6.33
CA ALA A 29 13.10 11.62 -5.71
C ALA A 29 12.90 11.77 -4.18
N SER A 30 11.67 12.04 -3.75
CA SER A 30 11.33 12.15 -2.32
C SER A 30 11.53 10.83 -1.58
N TYR A 31 11.09 9.73 -2.15
CA TYR A 31 11.28 8.40 -1.58
C TYR A 31 12.77 8.04 -1.46
N ALA A 32 13.56 8.33 -2.48
CA ALA A 32 15.01 8.13 -2.45
C ALA A 32 15.70 9.00 -1.40
N ALA A 33 15.24 10.24 -1.20
CA ALA A 33 15.76 11.13 -0.16
C ALA A 33 15.51 10.57 1.25
N ILE A 34 14.33 9.96 1.47
CA ILE A 34 13.95 9.37 2.76
C ILE A 34 14.71 8.06 3.01
N THR A 35 14.78 7.17 2.03
CA THR A 35 15.30 5.80 2.19
C THR A 35 16.77 5.65 1.89
N GLY A 36 17.35 6.54 1.08
CA GLY A 36 18.70 6.40 0.53
C GLY A 36 18.78 5.51 -0.71
N ASP A 37 17.65 4.95 -1.18
CA ASP A 37 17.61 4.07 -2.35
C ASP A 37 17.70 4.89 -3.65
N ARG A 38 18.93 5.04 -4.14
CA ARG A 38 19.25 5.73 -5.39
C ARG A 38 19.67 4.77 -6.51
N ASN A 39 19.06 3.59 -6.51
CA ASN A 39 19.32 2.62 -7.59
C ASN A 39 19.11 3.30 -8.95
N PRO A 40 20.08 3.21 -9.87
CA PRO A 40 19.98 3.85 -11.18
C PRO A 40 18.79 3.38 -12.02
N LEU A 41 18.15 2.26 -11.70
CA LEU A 41 16.88 1.83 -12.32
C LEU A 41 15.74 2.83 -12.12
N HIS A 42 15.85 3.71 -11.13
CA HIS A 42 14.83 4.71 -10.83
C HIS A 42 15.14 6.09 -11.41
N PHE A 43 16.40 6.36 -11.79
CA PHE A 43 16.87 7.72 -12.13
C PHE A 43 17.61 7.85 -13.45
N ASP A 44 18.29 6.80 -13.90
CA ASP A 44 19.16 6.83 -15.07
C ASP A 44 18.49 6.14 -16.26
N GLU A 45 17.95 6.94 -17.19
CA GLU A 45 17.23 6.42 -18.35
C GLU A 45 18.11 5.53 -19.24
N ALA A 46 19.38 5.88 -19.44
CA ALA A 46 20.30 5.07 -20.24
C ALA A 46 20.59 3.73 -19.55
N TYR A 47 20.76 3.76 -18.24
CA TYR A 47 20.96 2.54 -17.44
C TYR A 47 19.73 1.62 -17.52
N ALA A 48 18.54 2.19 -17.37
CA ALA A 48 17.29 1.45 -17.44
C ALA A 48 17.00 0.92 -18.86
N ALA A 49 17.27 1.72 -19.89
CA ALA A 49 17.07 1.34 -21.29
C ALA A 49 17.90 0.12 -21.71
N ALA A 50 19.09 -0.06 -21.14
CA ALA A 50 19.97 -1.20 -21.41
C ALA A 50 19.55 -2.49 -20.69
N ARG A 51 18.46 -2.46 -19.93
CA ARG A 51 17.95 -3.58 -19.11
C ARG A 51 16.48 -3.78 -19.36
N ARG A 52 15.94 -4.92 -18.94
CA ARG A 52 14.49 -5.13 -18.91
C ARG A 52 13.93 -4.52 -17.60
N PRO A 53 12.82 -3.79 -17.65
CA PRO A 53 11.90 -3.59 -18.79
C PRO A 53 12.25 -2.43 -19.74
N GLY A 54 13.40 -1.78 -19.59
CA GLY A 54 13.90 -0.80 -20.55
C GLY A 54 13.49 0.65 -20.29
N ARG A 55 12.91 0.95 -19.13
CA ARG A 55 12.54 2.29 -18.70
C ARG A 55 12.59 2.43 -17.19
N LEU A 56 12.53 3.67 -16.66
CA LEU A 56 12.58 3.94 -15.24
C LEU A 56 11.42 3.30 -14.51
N ILE A 57 11.74 2.54 -13.47
CA ILE A 57 10.77 1.90 -12.60
C ILE A 57 10.62 2.63 -11.26
N VAL A 58 9.48 2.49 -10.65
CA VAL A 58 9.16 3.01 -9.32
C VAL A 58 9.73 2.06 -8.26
N HIS A 59 10.20 2.59 -7.13
CA HIS A 59 10.57 1.78 -5.97
C HIS A 59 9.37 0.93 -5.53
N GLY A 60 9.60 -0.34 -5.29
CA GLY A 60 8.55 -1.22 -4.75
C GLY A 60 7.96 -0.72 -3.44
N GLY A 61 8.80 -0.15 -2.57
CA GLY A 61 8.36 0.44 -1.30
C GLY A 61 7.46 1.67 -1.47
N LEU A 62 7.57 2.41 -2.57
CA LEU A 62 6.65 3.50 -2.86
C LEU A 62 5.25 2.97 -3.19
N THR A 63 5.16 1.87 -3.92
CA THR A 63 3.90 1.19 -4.22
C THR A 63 3.28 0.59 -2.95
N THR A 64 4.05 -0.09 -2.10
CA THR A 64 3.55 -0.59 -0.81
C THR A 64 3.10 0.56 0.09
N GLY A 65 3.73 1.72 -0.01
CA GLY A 65 3.36 2.93 0.73
C GLY A 65 1.94 3.42 0.48
N LEU A 66 1.35 3.12 -0.69
CA LEU A 66 -0.05 3.43 -0.96
C LEU A 66 -0.99 2.69 0.00
N PHE A 67 -0.62 1.50 0.44
CA PHE A 67 -1.38 0.75 1.44
C PHE A 67 -1.25 1.34 2.83
N ASN A 68 -0.17 2.05 3.16
CA ASN A 68 -0.09 2.81 4.40
C ASN A 68 -1.19 3.87 4.45
N ALA A 69 -1.38 4.61 3.38
CA ALA A 69 -2.44 5.60 3.28
C ALA A 69 -3.83 4.96 3.31
N LEU A 70 -4.05 3.90 2.50
CA LEU A 70 -5.32 3.20 2.43
C LEU A 70 -5.75 2.67 3.81
N VAL A 71 -4.85 2.00 4.51
CA VAL A 71 -5.11 1.39 5.82
C VAL A 71 -5.34 2.46 6.89
N ALA A 72 -4.51 3.49 6.90
CA ALA A 72 -4.59 4.55 7.92
C ALA A 72 -5.79 5.47 7.75
N MET A 73 -6.21 5.72 6.51
CA MET A 73 -7.21 6.74 6.20
C MET A 73 -8.57 6.15 5.84
N GLU A 74 -8.63 4.92 5.31
CA GLU A 74 -9.84 4.38 4.71
C GLU A 74 -10.29 3.06 5.38
N LEU A 75 -9.41 2.04 5.46
CA LEU A 75 -9.81 0.69 5.87
C LEU A 75 -8.68 -0.04 6.62
N PRO A 76 -8.80 -0.29 7.90
CA PRO A 76 -9.87 0.06 8.85
C PRO A 76 -9.95 1.54 9.20
N GLY A 77 -8.96 2.36 8.84
CA GLY A 77 -8.95 3.79 9.06
C GLY A 77 -8.08 4.25 10.24
N PRO A 78 -8.29 5.48 10.73
CA PRO A 78 -7.42 6.09 11.74
C PRO A 78 -7.20 5.20 12.96
N GLY A 79 -5.94 5.15 13.41
CA GLY A 79 -5.48 4.29 14.51
C GLY A 79 -4.93 2.95 14.05
N SER A 80 -5.06 2.62 12.78
CA SER A 80 -4.62 1.34 12.22
C SER A 80 -3.14 1.33 11.86
N VAL A 81 -2.45 0.27 12.28
CA VAL A 81 -1.04 0.03 12.00
C VAL A 81 -0.84 -1.40 11.54
N PHE A 82 0.18 -1.63 10.73
CA PHE A 82 0.52 -2.98 10.29
C PHE A 82 1.19 -3.79 11.40
N LEU A 83 0.74 -5.04 11.55
CA LEU A 83 1.45 -6.06 12.33
C LEU A 83 2.26 -7.00 11.42
N HIS A 84 1.76 -7.25 10.22
CA HIS A 84 2.38 -8.16 9.26
C HIS A 84 2.03 -7.75 7.84
N GLN A 85 2.99 -7.92 6.92
CA GLN A 85 2.82 -7.69 5.49
C GLN A 85 3.54 -8.79 4.71
N GLU A 86 2.86 -9.31 3.68
CA GLU A 86 3.43 -10.22 2.70
C GLU A 86 3.18 -9.65 1.31
N TRP A 87 4.23 -9.54 0.50
CA TRP A 87 4.14 -8.92 -0.82
C TRP A 87 4.85 -9.72 -1.90
N ASP A 88 4.18 -9.83 -3.04
CA ASP A 88 4.76 -10.22 -4.32
C ASP A 88 4.71 -9.04 -5.28
N TYR A 89 5.73 -8.91 -6.12
CA TYR A 89 5.86 -7.86 -7.13
C TYR A 89 5.81 -8.49 -8.52
N PRO A 90 4.63 -8.79 -9.08
CA PRO A 90 4.51 -9.52 -10.35
C PRO A 90 4.96 -8.73 -11.57
N ALA A 91 4.90 -7.40 -11.51
CA ALA A 91 5.33 -6.51 -12.57
C ALA A 91 5.80 -5.16 -11.99
N PRO A 92 6.67 -4.42 -12.68
CA PRO A 92 7.08 -3.09 -12.23
C PRO A 92 5.99 -2.06 -12.46
N ALA A 93 5.93 -1.05 -11.58
CA ALA A 93 5.27 0.22 -11.87
C ALA A 93 6.32 1.17 -12.46
N TYR A 94 5.92 2.00 -13.42
CA TYR A 94 6.79 2.95 -14.09
C TYR A 94 6.55 4.36 -13.60
N VAL A 95 7.58 5.19 -13.65
CA VAL A 95 7.42 6.62 -13.36
C VAL A 95 6.39 7.22 -14.32
N GLY A 96 5.38 7.89 -13.76
CA GLY A 96 4.24 8.43 -14.51
C GLY A 96 2.99 7.54 -14.50
N ASP A 97 3.09 6.29 -14.05
CA ASP A 97 1.93 5.42 -13.94
C ASP A 97 0.96 5.90 -12.86
N THR A 98 -0.32 5.72 -13.13
CA THR A 98 -1.38 5.85 -12.13
C THR A 98 -1.67 4.49 -11.53
N VAL A 99 -1.34 4.34 -10.25
CA VAL A 99 -1.48 3.08 -9.52
C VAL A 99 -2.66 3.18 -8.56
N THR A 100 -3.54 2.19 -8.63
CA THR A 100 -4.66 2.04 -7.70
C THR A 100 -4.42 0.85 -6.78
N ALA A 101 -4.30 1.13 -5.49
CA ALA A 101 -4.26 0.14 -4.44
C ALA A 101 -5.69 -0.21 -4.01
N GLU A 102 -5.98 -1.50 -3.85
CA GLU A 102 -7.25 -2.01 -3.34
C GLU A 102 -7.00 -2.97 -2.18
N ALA A 103 -7.75 -2.81 -1.11
CA ALA A 103 -7.77 -3.75 0.00
C ALA A 103 -9.18 -4.26 0.25
N GLU A 104 -9.28 -5.55 0.57
CA GLU A 104 -10.51 -6.23 0.92
C GLU A 104 -10.36 -6.92 2.27
N VAL A 105 -11.31 -6.73 3.16
CA VAL A 105 -11.37 -7.46 4.43
C VAL A 105 -11.66 -8.92 4.15
N ILE A 106 -10.72 -9.81 4.51
CA ILE A 106 -10.90 -11.26 4.38
C ILE A 106 -11.12 -11.94 5.73
N GLU A 107 -10.69 -11.31 6.81
CA GLU A 107 -10.91 -11.78 8.17
C GLU A 107 -10.94 -10.58 9.12
N SER A 108 -11.87 -10.60 10.09
CA SER A 108 -11.98 -9.55 11.10
C SER A 108 -12.38 -10.17 12.42
N ARG A 109 -11.58 -9.91 13.47
CA ARG A 109 -11.86 -10.46 14.80
C ARG A 109 -12.82 -9.55 15.55
N ALA A 110 -13.76 -10.17 16.25
CA ALA A 110 -14.68 -9.45 17.14
C ALA A 110 -14.09 -9.21 18.53
N ASP A 111 -13.17 -10.08 18.98
CA ASP A 111 -12.58 -10.07 20.32
C ASP A 111 -11.36 -9.16 20.45
N LYS A 112 -10.71 -8.82 19.33
CA LYS A 112 -9.53 -7.95 19.26
C LYS A 112 -9.57 -7.08 18.01
N PRO A 113 -9.02 -5.87 18.04
CA PRO A 113 -9.03 -4.99 16.89
C PRO A 113 -7.98 -5.40 15.84
N ILE A 114 -8.11 -6.60 15.32
CA ILE A 114 -7.23 -7.19 14.32
C ILE A 114 -8.04 -7.52 13.06
N THR A 115 -7.56 -7.03 11.92
CA THR A 115 -8.17 -7.20 10.61
C THR A 115 -7.14 -7.76 9.63
N LYS A 116 -7.53 -8.74 8.84
CA LYS A 116 -6.72 -9.27 7.74
C LYS A 116 -7.26 -8.78 6.42
N LEU A 117 -6.37 -8.25 5.60
CA LEU A 117 -6.70 -7.66 4.31
C LEU A 117 -6.01 -8.41 3.18
N ARG A 118 -6.75 -8.64 2.10
CA ARG A 118 -6.17 -9.00 0.80
C ARG A 118 -5.92 -7.71 0.04
N CYS A 119 -4.71 -7.56 -0.49
CA CYS A 119 -4.24 -6.34 -1.12
C CYS A 119 -3.76 -6.59 -2.54
N VAL A 120 -4.13 -5.71 -3.45
CA VAL A 120 -3.65 -5.71 -4.82
C VAL A 120 -3.50 -4.27 -5.30
N ALA A 121 -2.44 -3.98 -6.04
CA ALA A 121 -2.27 -2.70 -6.71
C ALA A 121 -2.07 -2.92 -8.20
N ARG A 122 -2.72 -2.07 -9.03
CA ARG A 122 -2.70 -2.16 -10.48
C ARG A 122 -2.35 -0.82 -11.10
N ARG A 123 -1.61 -0.88 -12.22
CA ARG A 123 -1.43 0.27 -13.11
C ARG A 123 -2.75 0.56 -13.84
N GLN A 124 -2.79 1.71 -14.54
CA GLN A 124 -3.95 2.14 -15.33
C GLN A 124 -4.36 1.15 -16.44
N ASP A 125 -3.45 0.30 -16.91
CA ASP A 125 -3.71 -0.74 -17.91
C ASP A 125 -4.25 -2.05 -17.30
N GLY A 126 -4.45 -2.09 -15.99
CA GLY A 126 -4.95 -3.26 -15.26
C GLY A 126 -3.86 -4.24 -14.83
N THR A 127 -2.59 -4.02 -15.19
CA THR A 127 -1.49 -4.90 -14.79
C THR A 127 -1.26 -4.83 -13.28
N GLU A 128 -1.23 -5.97 -12.62
CA GLU A 128 -0.88 -6.05 -11.20
C GLU A 128 0.61 -5.77 -10.98
N VAL A 129 0.91 -4.81 -10.13
CA VAL A 129 2.27 -4.43 -9.76
C VAL A 129 2.63 -4.83 -8.34
N LEU A 130 1.61 -5.15 -7.52
CA LEU A 130 1.77 -5.59 -6.15
C LEU A 130 0.56 -6.42 -5.76
N ARG A 131 0.79 -7.48 -5.00
CA ARG A 131 -0.27 -8.28 -4.38
C ARG A 131 0.24 -8.93 -3.11
N GLY A 132 -0.66 -9.17 -2.18
CA GLY A 132 -0.32 -9.82 -0.93
C GLY A 132 -1.42 -9.74 0.10
N GLU A 133 -1.05 -10.00 1.33
CA GLU A 133 -1.94 -9.95 2.49
C GLU A 133 -1.29 -9.17 3.62
N CYS A 134 -2.11 -8.49 4.40
CA CYS A 134 -1.68 -7.73 5.56
C CYS A 134 -2.51 -8.08 6.78
N VAL A 135 -1.88 -8.02 7.95
CA VAL A 135 -2.56 -8.04 9.24
C VAL A 135 -2.40 -6.69 9.90
N VAL A 136 -3.52 -6.12 10.32
CA VAL A 136 -3.61 -4.74 10.82
C VAL A 136 -4.18 -4.75 12.23
N TYR A 137 -3.59 -3.96 13.11
CA TYR A 137 -4.12 -3.67 14.45
C TYR A 137 -4.67 -2.25 14.47
N THR A 138 -5.87 -2.05 14.98
CA THR A 138 -6.47 -0.72 15.13
C THR A 138 -6.39 -0.30 16.59
N MET A 139 -5.60 0.73 16.87
CA MET A 139 -5.49 1.32 18.22
C MET A 139 -6.78 2.07 18.53
N LEU A 140 -7.42 1.69 19.61
CA LEU A 140 -8.63 2.35 20.10
C LEU A 140 -8.25 3.43 21.11
N PRO A 141 -9.06 4.51 21.22
CA PRO A 141 -8.87 5.49 22.28
C PRO A 141 -8.98 4.83 23.68
N GLU A 142 -8.16 5.30 24.63
CA GLU A 142 -8.23 4.90 26.04
C GLU A 142 -9.44 5.53 26.76
#